data_4ac5acabbd794cba6cb909ece96c8b7d
#
_entry.id   4ac5acabbd794cba6cb909ece96c8b7d
#
_cell.length_a   1.000
_cell.length_b   1.000
_cell.length_c   1.000
_cell.angle_alpha   90.00
_cell.angle_beta   90.00
_cell.angle_gamma   90.00
#
_symmetry.space_group_name_H-M   'P 1'
#
loop_
_entity.id
_entity.type
_entity.pdbx_description
1 polymer ?
#
loop_
_entity_poly.entity_id
_entity_poly.type
_entity_poly.pdbx_seq_one_letter_code
_entity_poly.pdbx_strand_id
1 'polypeptide(L)'
;MDLILSAVLVLGAIALIAALVLFGVSKKFAVEEDPRLGQVGELLPGANCGGCGFAGCSGMAAALVKGADAGSIDGLMCPVGGADVMGKVADLLGLAVANTEAKVAVVRCNGSCEHRPRIAEYDGLHTCAAMNSCGAGETGCGFGCLGCGDCVAACQFGAISINPETGLPEVDEEKCAGCGACAKACPRHIIELRKKGPKGRRVYVQCVNHDKGAVAKKACSVACIGCGKCQKVCKFDAIIIEDNVAYVDFNKCRMCTKCVDECPTGALVKVNFPVKKKEE
;
A
#
# COMPACT_ATOMS: atom_id res chain seq x y z
N MET A 1 -11.98 50.46 -48.28
CA MET A 1 -12.89 50.11 -47.17
C MET A 1 -13.60 48.77 -47.42
N ASP A 2 -13.89 48.49 -48.67
CA ASP A 2 -14.64 47.28 -49.08
C ASP A 2 -13.89 45.93 -48.84
N LEU A 3 -12.54 45.96 -48.97
CA LEU A 3 -11.73 44.74 -48.74
C LEU A 3 -11.75 44.27 -47.27
N ILE A 4 -11.73 45.22 -46.32
CA ILE A 4 -11.79 44.94 -44.89
C ILE A 4 -13.17 44.42 -44.52
N LEU A 5 -14.23 45.05 -45.06
CA LEU A 5 -15.59 44.64 -44.81
C LEU A 5 -15.90 43.24 -45.35
N SER A 6 -15.42 42.94 -46.56
CA SER A 6 -15.58 41.62 -47.16
C SER A 6 -14.80 40.54 -46.39
N ALA A 7 -13.58 40.83 -45.91
CA ALA A 7 -12.81 39.92 -45.09
C ALA A 7 -13.51 39.61 -43.75
N VAL A 8 -14.06 40.62 -43.09
CA VAL A 8 -14.81 40.44 -41.83
C VAL A 8 -16.08 39.60 -42.03
N LEU A 9 -16.79 39.83 -43.12
CA LEU A 9 -18.01 39.07 -43.46
C LEU A 9 -17.68 37.59 -43.75
N VAL A 10 -16.62 37.34 -44.51
CA VAL A 10 -16.20 35.92 -44.82
C VAL A 10 -15.73 35.21 -43.57
N LEU A 11 -14.86 35.83 -42.74
CA LEU A 11 -14.40 35.24 -41.49
C LEU A 11 -15.54 35.01 -40.50
N GLY A 12 -16.47 35.96 -40.40
CA GLY A 12 -17.67 35.84 -39.58
C GLY A 12 -18.58 34.69 -40.01
N ALA A 13 -18.78 34.53 -41.33
CA ALA A 13 -19.56 33.41 -41.86
C ALA A 13 -18.90 32.05 -41.57
N ILE A 14 -17.58 31.94 -41.75
CA ILE A 14 -16.81 30.73 -41.44
C ILE A 14 -16.90 30.38 -39.93
N ALA A 15 -16.72 31.40 -39.08
CA ALA A 15 -16.82 31.21 -37.62
C ALA A 15 -18.23 30.76 -37.21
N LEU A 16 -19.27 31.31 -37.80
CA LEU A 16 -20.66 30.94 -37.52
C LEU A 16 -20.96 29.50 -37.96
N ILE A 17 -20.50 29.11 -39.15
CA ILE A 17 -20.64 27.71 -39.64
C ILE A 17 -19.91 26.75 -38.73
N ALA A 18 -18.65 27.05 -38.36
CA ALA A 18 -17.86 26.22 -37.45
C ALA A 18 -18.53 26.06 -36.09
N ALA A 19 -19.07 27.15 -35.53
CA ALA A 19 -19.79 27.12 -34.26
C ALA A 19 -21.05 26.24 -34.33
N LEU A 20 -21.83 26.35 -35.41
CA LEU A 20 -23.03 25.54 -35.61
C LEU A 20 -22.69 24.03 -35.77
N VAL A 21 -21.61 23.72 -36.52
CA VAL A 21 -21.14 22.34 -36.67
C VAL A 21 -20.69 21.81 -35.33
N LEU A 22 -19.84 22.53 -34.59
CA LEU A 22 -19.38 22.13 -33.27
C LEU A 22 -20.53 21.94 -32.27
N PHE A 23 -21.51 22.85 -32.28
CA PHE A 23 -22.71 22.72 -31.46
C PHE A 23 -23.51 21.47 -31.81
N GLY A 24 -23.71 21.17 -33.09
CA GLY A 24 -24.42 19.99 -33.55
C GLY A 24 -23.69 18.70 -33.19
N VAL A 25 -22.36 18.69 -33.36
CA VAL A 25 -21.51 17.55 -32.96
C VAL A 25 -21.56 17.35 -31.44
N SER A 26 -21.36 18.42 -30.65
CA SER A 26 -21.42 18.38 -29.19
C SER A 26 -22.75 17.82 -28.67
N LYS A 27 -23.87 18.23 -29.26
CA LYS A 27 -25.19 17.74 -28.88
C LYS A 27 -25.43 16.30 -29.26
N LYS A 28 -24.90 15.86 -30.41
CA LYS A 28 -25.03 14.47 -30.89
C LYS A 28 -24.16 13.47 -30.14
N PHE A 29 -23.00 13.94 -29.67
CA PHE A 29 -22.04 13.13 -28.90
C PHE A 29 -22.03 13.48 -27.41
N ALA A 30 -23.04 14.21 -26.92
CA ALA A 30 -23.22 14.41 -25.49
C ALA A 30 -23.41 13.03 -24.82
N VAL A 31 -22.44 12.64 -23.98
CA VAL A 31 -22.57 11.45 -23.12
C VAL A 31 -23.39 11.89 -21.92
N GLU A 32 -24.54 11.28 -21.72
CA GLU A 32 -25.29 11.45 -20.48
C GLU A 32 -24.53 10.73 -19.38
N GLU A 33 -23.82 11.49 -18.55
CA GLU A 33 -23.18 10.93 -17.38
C GLU A 33 -24.25 10.65 -16.31
N ASP A 34 -24.18 9.47 -15.71
CA ASP A 34 -25.07 9.10 -14.61
C ASP A 34 -24.86 10.08 -13.44
N PRO A 35 -25.89 10.80 -12.97
CA PRO A 35 -25.77 11.78 -11.90
C PRO A 35 -25.22 11.18 -10.60
N ARG A 36 -25.37 9.86 -10.39
CA ARG A 36 -24.79 9.15 -9.26
C ARG A 36 -23.26 9.18 -9.27
N LEU A 37 -22.60 9.29 -10.45
CA LEU A 37 -21.14 9.38 -10.55
C LEU A 37 -20.58 10.59 -9.83
N GLY A 38 -21.23 11.76 -10.03
CA GLY A 38 -20.86 12.98 -9.32
C GLY A 38 -21.03 12.86 -7.82
N GLN A 39 -22.20 12.37 -7.39
CA GLN A 39 -22.52 12.21 -5.97
C GLN A 39 -21.59 11.24 -5.26
N VAL A 40 -21.27 10.09 -5.87
CA VAL A 40 -20.29 9.14 -5.34
C VAL A 40 -18.89 9.73 -5.33
N GLY A 41 -18.53 10.49 -6.38
CA GLY A 41 -17.25 11.17 -6.47
C GLY A 41 -17.02 12.20 -5.34
N GLU A 42 -18.05 12.93 -4.93
CA GLU A 42 -18.00 13.90 -3.81
C GLU A 42 -17.85 13.20 -2.45
N LEU A 43 -18.38 12.00 -2.28
CA LEU A 43 -18.22 11.22 -1.06
C LEU A 43 -16.83 10.60 -0.93
N LEU A 44 -16.15 10.35 -2.05
CA LEU A 44 -14.80 9.77 -2.04
C LEU A 44 -13.76 10.81 -1.61
N PRO A 45 -12.66 10.39 -0.95
CA PRO A 45 -11.66 11.31 -0.36
C PRO A 45 -10.90 12.20 -1.35
N GLY A 46 -11.04 12.02 -2.65
CA GLY A 46 -10.35 12.81 -3.68
C GLY A 46 -8.82 12.62 -3.76
N ALA A 47 -8.26 11.73 -2.97
CA ALA A 47 -6.80 11.52 -2.85
C ALA A 47 -6.16 10.93 -4.12
N ASN A 48 -6.93 10.36 -5.03
CA ASN A 48 -6.46 9.74 -6.30
C ASN A 48 -5.25 8.80 -6.14
N CYS A 49 -5.11 8.15 -4.97
CA CYS A 49 -3.93 7.37 -4.56
C CYS A 49 -3.79 6.02 -5.29
N GLY A 50 -4.81 5.57 -6.04
CA GLY A 50 -4.82 4.28 -6.72
C GLY A 50 -4.82 3.05 -5.79
N GLY A 51 -4.95 3.23 -4.48
CA GLY A 51 -4.95 2.13 -3.50
C GLY A 51 -6.12 1.15 -3.61
N CYS A 52 -7.22 1.59 -4.20
CA CYS A 52 -8.37 0.76 -4.55
C CYS A 52 -8.20 -0.05 -5.84
N GLY A 53 -7.10 0.14 -6.58
CA GLY A 53 -6.83 -0.51 -7.87
C GLY A 53 -7.34 0.26 -9.09
N PHE A 54 -8.03 1.39 -8.91
CA PHE A 54 -8.54 2.24 -9.99
C PHE A 54 -7.64 3.45 -10.22
N ALA A 55 -7.70 4.00 -11.44
CA ALA A 55 -6.92 5.18 -11.84
C ALA A 55 -7.54 6.48 -11.28
N GLY A 56 -7.62 6.60 -9.95
CA GLY A 56 -8.19 7.75 -9.24
C GLY A 56 -9.61 7.54 -8.73
N CYS A 57 -10.12 8.55 -8.02
CA CYS A 57 -11.43 8.47 -7.37
C CYS A 57 -12.58 8.45 -8.37
N SER A 58 -12.44 9.09 -9.53
CA SER A 58 -13.44 9.04 -10.60
C SER A 58 -13.60 7.62 -11.18
N GLY A 59 -12.50 6.90 -11.39
CA GLY A 59 -12.53 5.50 -11.82
C GLY A 59 -13.18 4.59 -10.78
N MET A 60 -12.94 4.84 -9.50
CA MET A 60 -13.60 4.13 -8.39
C MET A 60 -15.10 4.43 -8.36
N ALA A 61 -15.51 5.70 -8.53
CA ALA A 61 -16.91 6.09 -8.58
C ALA A 61 -17.66 5.37 -9.72
N ALA A 62 -17.06 5.32 -10.89
CA ALA A 62 -17.63 4.59 -12.03
C ALA A 62 -17.78 3.08 -11.76
N ALA A 63 -16.78 2.47 -11.11
CA ALA A 63 -16.85 1.06 -10.73
C ALA A 63 -17.94 0.79 -9.68
N LEU A 64 -18.11 1.69 -8.71
CA LEU A 64 -19.14 1.59 -7.67
C LEU A 64 -20.56 1.70 -8.25
N VAL A 65 -20.79 2.68 -9.13
CA VAL A 65 -22.10 2.84 -9.80
C VAL A 65 -22.40 1.62 -10.68
N LYS A 66 -21.43 1.15 -11.46
CA LYS A 66 -21.58 -0.07 -12.26
C LYS A 66 -21.82 -1.30 -11.42
N GLY A 67 -21.16 -1.42 -10.27
CA GLY A 67 -21.39 -2.50 -9.31
C GLY A 67 -22.80 -2.43 -8.71
N ALA A 68 -23.30 -1.23 -8.42
CA ALA A 68 -24.66 -1.02 -7.94
C ALA A 68 -25.72 -1.47 -8.96
N ASP A 69 -25.50 -1.18 -10.24
CA ASP A 69 -26.38 -1.67 -11.31
C ASP A 69 -26.36 -3.20 -11.44
N ALA A 70 -25.26 -3.84 -11.06
CA ALA A 70 -25.14 -5.30 -10.97
C ALA A 70 -25.66 -5.87 -9.62
N GLY A 71 -26.11 -5.02 -8.70
CA GLY A 71 -26.69 -5.41 -7.41
C GLY A 71 -25.68 -5.69 -6.29
N SER A 72 -24.38 -5.49 -6.52
CA SER A 72 -23.36 -5.68 -5.49
C SER A 72 -22.13 -4.79 -5.71
N ILE A 73 -21.61 -4.23 -4.62
CA ILE A 73 -20.31 -3.54 -4.58
C ILE A 73 -19.26 -4.35 -3.81
N ASP A 74 -19.45 -5.65 -3.67
CA ASP A 74 -18.52 -6.53 -2.97
C ASP A 74 -17.14 -6.51 -3.63
N GLY A 75 -16.09 -6.38 -2.81
CA GLY A 75 -14.72 -6.26 -3.28
C GLY A 75 -14.31 -4.87 -3.75
N LEU A 76 -15.25 -3.93 -3.90
CA LEU A 76 -14.96 -2.52 -4.18
C LEU A 76 -14.83 -1.76 -2.87
N MET A 77 -13.62 -1.31 -2.54
CA MET A 77 -13.37 -0.59 -1.30
C MET A 77 -12.36 0.54 -1.49
N CYS A 78 -12.68 1.70 -0.93
CA CYS A 78 -11.72 2.79 -0.81
C CYS A 78 -10.93 2.64 0.50
N PRO A 79 -9.62 2.28 0.46
CA PRO A 79 -8.85 2.09 1.69
C PRO A 79 -8.66 3.38 2.50
N VAL A 80 -8.65 4.53 1.83
CA VAL A 80 -8.50 5.87 2.44
C VAL A 80 -9.80 6.31 3.10
N GLY A 81 -10.94 6.12 2.42
CA GLY A 81 -12.25 6.48 2.94
C GLY A 81 -12.75 5.53 4.04
N GLY A 82 -12.21 4.32 4.08
CA GLY A 82 -12.57 3.33 5.10
C GLY A 82 -14.04 2.92 5.07
N ALA A 83 -14.51 2.35 6.17
CA ALA A 83 -15.88 1.89 6.33
C ALA A 83 -16.90 3.04 6.31
N ASP A 84 -16.55 4.21 6.84
CA ASP A 84 -17.46 5.36 6.96
C ASP A 84 -17.86 5.92 5.59
N VAL A 85 -16.87 6.11 4.69
CA VAL A 85 -17.14 6.59 3.32
C VAL A 85 -17.89 5.52 2.54
N MET A 86 -17.47 4.26 2.65
CA MET A 86 -18.14 3.16 1.96
C MET A 86 -19.57 2.94 2.46
N GLY A 87 -19.85 3.21 3.76
CA GLY A 87 -21.20 3.23 4.31
C GLY A 87 -22.09 4.24 3.62
N LYS A 88 -21.62 5.49 3.55
CA LYS A 88 -22.36 6.59 2.89
C LYS A 88 -22.59 6.31 1.40
N VAL A 89 -21.60 5.75 0.72
CA VAL A 89 -21.71 5.37 -0.70
C VAL A 89 -22.75 4.25 -0.89
N ALA A 90 -22.76 3.26 -0.02
CA ALA A 90 -23.73 2.18 -0.10
C ALA A 90 -25.15 2.66 0.21
N ASP A 91 -25.31 3.52 1.22
CA ASP A 91 -26.61 4.16 1.52
C ASP A 91 -27.11 4.96 0.32
N LEU A 92 -26.24 5.73 -0.35
CA LEU A 92 -26.58 6.48 -1.57
C LEU A 92 -27.01 5.54 -2.72
N LEU A 93 -26.33 4.40 -2.86
CA LEU A 93 -26.60 3.40 -3.92
C LEU A 93 -27.67 2.37 -3.55
N GLY A 94 -28.21 2.43 -2.31
CA GLY A 94 -29.22 1.51 -1.82
C GLY A 94 -28.74 0.07 -1.58
N LEU A 95 -27.47 -0.10 -1.25
CA LEU A 95 -26.80 -1.40 -1.08
C LEU A 95 -26.28 -1.63 0.33
N ALA A 96 -26.07 -2.89 0.70
CA ALA A 96 -25.38 -3.25 1.94
C ALA A 96 -23.86 -3.25 1.76
N VAL A 97 -23.12 -2.74 2.75
CA VAL A 97 -21.64 -2.73 2.75
C VAL A 97 -21.10 -4.02 3.34
N ALA A 98 -20.18 -4.68 2.65
CA ALA A 98 -19.34 -5.70 3.26
C ALA A 98 -18.39 -5.04 4.28
N ASN A 99 -18.42 -5.53 5.51
CA ASN A 99 -17.60 -4.99 6.61
C ASN A 99 -16.13 -5.33 6.36
N THR A 100 -15.36 -4.38 5.81
CA THR A 100 -13.95 -4.59 5.46
C THR A 100 -13.06 -4.08 6.57
N GLU A 101 -12.21 -4.96 7.12
CA GLU A 101 -11.29 -4.63 8.19
C GLU A 101 -10.20 -3.64 7.73
N ALA A 102 -9.94 -2.61 8.52
CA ALA A 102 -8.90 -1.63 8.28
C ALA A 102 -7.53 -2.31 8.16
N LYS A 103 -6.77 -1.93 7.14
CA LYS A 103 -5.41 -2.41 6.88
C LYS A 103 -4.38 -1.34 7.23
N VAL A 104 -3.16 -1.78 7.52
CA VAL A 104 -2.00 -0.92 7.76
C VAL A 104 -0.78 -1.53 7.09
N ALA A 105 0.13 -0.69 6.62
CA ALA A 105 1.40 -1.13 6.09
C ALA A 105 2.30 -1.66 7.23
N VAL A 106 2.97 -2.76 7.01
CA VAL A 106 3.98 -3.31 7.91
C VAL A 106 5.28 -3.53 7.15
N VAL A 107 6.40 -3.26 7.81
CA VAL A 107 7.74 -3.42 7.25
C VAL A 107 8.32 -4.77 7.69
N ARG A 108 8.59 -5.64 6.75
CA ARG A 108 9.13 -6.98 6.98
C ARG A 108 10.65 -7.00 6.90
N CYS A 109 11.29 -6.06 7.59
CA CYS A 109 12.74 -6.01 7.76
C CYS A 109 13.08 -5.41 9.12
N ASN A 110 13.88 -6.12 9.90
CA ASN A 110 14.43 -5.65 11.19
C ASN A 110 15.96 -5.48 11.14
N GLY A 111 16.53 -5.56 9.93
CA GLY A 111 17.96 -5.39 9.73
C GLY A 111 18.37 -3.92 9.81
N SER A 112 18.43 -3.36 11.03
CA SER A 112 18.99 -2.04 11.29
C SER A 112 20.49 -1.97 10.94
N CYS A 113 21.05 -0.79 10.96
CA CYS A 113 22.49 -0.56 10.76
C CYS A 113 23.36 -1.39 11.74
N GLU A 114 22.86 -1.64 12.96
CA GLU A 114 23.51 -2.46 13.97
C GLU A 114 23.52 -3.96 13.61
N HIS A 115 22.41 -4.45 13.07
CA HIS A 115 22.22 -5.87 12.78
C HIS A 115 22.73 -6.31 11.41
N ARG A 116 22.94 -5.36 10.52
CA ARG A 116 23.29 -5.57 9.11
C ARG A 116 24.42 -4.61 8.70
N PRO A 117 25.68 -5.01 8.95
CA PRO A 117 26.83 -4.15 8.68
C PRO A 117 26.95 -3.79 7.20
N ARG A 118 27.41 -2.59 6.94
CA ARG A 118 27.78 -2.12 5.62
C ARG A 118 28.99 -2.89 5.12
N ILE A 119 28.93 -3.39 3.90
CA ILE A 119 30.03 -4.12 3.25
C ILE A 119 30.51 -3.43 1.97
N ALA A 120 29.77 -2.46 1.46
CA ALA A 120 30.06 -1.68 0.28
C ALA A 120 29.52 -0.26 0.41
N GLU A 121 30.03 0.64 -0.39
CA GLU A 121 29.50 1.99 -0.57
C GLU A 121 28.89 2.11 -1.97
N TYR A 122 27.71 2.72 -2.06
CA TYR A 122 27.02 2.93 -3.32
C TYR A 122 27.10 4.40 -3.70
N ASP A 123 27.84 4.67 -4.78
CA ASP A 123 28.02 6.01 -5.35
C ASP A 123 27.17 6.15 -6.63
N GLY A 124 25.86 6.18 -6.46
CA GLY A 124 24.91 6.29 -7.57
C GLY A 124 23.66 7.06 -7.15
N LEU A 125 22.60 7.00 -7.96
CA LEU A 125 21.33 7.62 -7.66
C LEU A 125 20.70 7.00 -6.39
N HIS A 126 20.57 7.78 -5.33
CA HIS A 126 20.03 7.35 -4.03
C HIS A 126 18.52 7.13 -4.06
N THR A 127 18.08 6.14 -4.85
CA THR A 127 16.72 5.59 -4.84
C THR A 127 16.79 4.09 -4.65
N CYS A 128 15.77 3.51 -3.98
CA CYS A 128 15.71 2.05 -3.80
C CYS A 128 15.65 1.33 -5.16
N ALA A 129 14.94 1.90 -6.13
CA ALA A 129 14.81 1.33 -7.47
C ALA A 129 16.17 1.24 -8.18
N ALA A 130 16.96 2.33 -8.19
CA ALA A 130 18.27 2.36 -8.82
C ALA A 130 19.27 1.45 -8.10
N MET A 131 19.36 1.53 -6.79
CA MET A 131 20.26 0.70 -5.99
C MET A 131 19.95 -0.79 -6.13
N ASN A 132 18.66 -1.17 -6.18
CA ASN A 132 18.24 -2.56 -6.38
C ASN A 132 18.59 -3.10 -7.77
N SER A 133 18.61 -2.24 -8.80
CA SER A 133 18.99 -2.61 -10.15
C SER A 133 20.50 -2.90 -10.29
N CYS A 134 21.32 -2.26 -9.44
CA CYS A 134 22.78 -2.44 -9.46
C CYS A 134 23.27 -3.62 -8.61
N GLY A 135 22.44 -4.18 -7.71
CA GLY A 135 22.84 -5.33 -6.89
C GLY A 135 22.23 -5.40 -5.50
N ALA A 136 22.97 -5.99 -4.56
CA ALA A 136 22.50 -6.22 -3.18
C ALA A 136 22.40 -4.94 -2.32
N GLY A 137 22.83 -3.79 -2.83
CA GLY A 137 22.97 -2.56 -2.05
C GLY A 137 24.25 -2.57 -1.19
N GLU A 138 24.27 -1.74 -0.17
CA GLU A 138 25.47 -1.52 0.67
C GLU A 138 25.69 -2.58 1.73
N THR A 139 24.76 -3.51 1.93
CA THR A 139 24.83 -4.53 3.00
C THR A 139 24.85 -5.94 2.41
N GLY A 140 25.31 -6.92 3.20
CA GLY A 140 25.38 -8.31 2.79
C GLY A 140 24.03 -9.00 2.56
N CYS A 141 22.90 -8.35 2.90
CA CYS A 141 21.56 -8.90 2.72
C CYS A 141 20.93 -8.42 1.41
N GLY A 142 20.85 -9.29 0.41
CA GLY A 142 20.22 -8.99 -0.89
C GLY A 142 18.71 -8.72 -0.83
N PHE A 143 18.05 -9.05 0.27
CA PHE A 143 16.59 -8.95 0.44
C PHE A 143 16.15 -7.81 1.36
N GLY A 144 17.05 -7.30 2.20
CA GLY A 144 16.73 -6.30 3.22
C GLY A 144 16.45 -4.90 2.67
N CYS A 145 15.96 -4.01 3.52
CA CYS A 145 15.70 -2.61 3.20
C CYS A 145 16.96 -1.91 2.67
N LEU A 146 16.83 -1.11 1.63
CA LEU A 146 17.93 -0.30 1.09
C LEU A 146 18.06 1.07 1.77
N GLY A 147 17.02 1.54 2.45
CA GLY A 147 17.05 2.78 3.23
C GLY A 147 16.92 4.08 2.44
N CYS A 148 16.81 4.03 1.10
CA CYS A 148 16.79 5.27 0.28
C CYS A 148 15.45 6.03 0.31
N GLY A 149 14.37 5.48 0.88
CA GLY A 149 13.14 6.24 1.14
C GLY A 149 12.13 6.32 -0.01
N ASP A 150 12.18 5.49 -1.06
CA ASP A 150 11.16 5.47 -2.14
C ASP A 150 9.75 5.25 -1.58
N CYS A 151 9.60 4.46 -0.52
CA CYS A 151 8.34 4.24 0.19
C CYS A 151 7.84 5.51 0.91
N VAL A 152 8.75 6.36 1.40
CA VAL A 152 8.42 7.65 2.02
C VAL A 152 7.93 8.62 0.96
N ALA A 153 8.66 8.73 -0.15
CA ALA A 153 8.30 9.60 -1.28
C ALA A 153 6.95 9.21 -1.91
N ALA A 154 6.61 7.91 -1.91
CA ALA A 154 5.32 7.42 -2.42
C ALA A 154 4.15 7.63 -1.46
N CYS A 155 4.39 8.01 -0.20
CA CYS A 155 3.33 8.14 0.80
C CYS A 155 2.72 9.54 0.79
N GLN A 156 1.52 9.68 0.24
CA GLN A 156 0.78 10.95 0.20
C GLN A 156 0.25 11.40 1.58
N PHE A 157 0.25 10.51 2.58
CA PHE A 157 -0.31 10.76 3.90
C PHE A 157 0.75 11.09 4.95
N GLY A 158 2.03 11.10 4.59
CA GLY A 158 3.13 11.30 5.54
C GLY A 158 3.16 10.25 6.67
N ALA A 159 2.64 9.04 6.38
CA ALA A 159 2.49 7.97 7.36
C ALA A 159 3.72 7.05 7.45
N ILE A 160 4.77 7.30 6.70
CA ILE A 160 6.00 6.51 6.71
C ILE A 160 7.22 7.43 6.66
N SER A 161 8.19 7.16 7.49
CA SER A 161 9.46 7.90 7.57
C SER A 161 10.62 6.92 7.75
N ILE A 162 11.84 7.32 7.38
CA ILE A 162 13.04 6.55 7.70
C ILE A 162 13.51 6.98 9.11
N ASN A 163 13.63 6.02 10.00
CA ASN A 163 14.24 6.26 11.30
C ASN A 163 15.76 6.42 11.12
N PRO A 164 16.34 7.56 11.54
CA PRO A 164 17.76 7.83 11.32
C PRO A 164 18.69 6.91 12.12
N GLU A 165 18.25 6.38 13.25
CA GLU A 165 19.04 5.49 14.10
C GLU A 165 19.11 4.07 13.52
N THR A 166 17.99 3.56 13.01
CA THR A 166 17.89 2.19 12.50
C THR A 166 18.14 2.07 11.00
N GLY A 167 17.97 3.17 10.25
CA GLY A 167 17.99 3.20 8.79
C GLY A 167 16.80 2.49 8.14
N LEU A 168 15.75 2.19 8.92
CA LEU A 168 14.58 1.45 8.48
C LEU A 168 13.35 2.35 8.38
N PRO A 169 12.41 2.04 7.48
CA PRO A 169 11.13 2.75 7.43
C PRO A 169 10.24 2.35 8.62
N GLU A 170 9.68 3.36 9.27
CA GLU A 170 8.67 3.23 10.32
C GLU A 170 7.34 3.76 9.83
N VAL A 171 6.26 3.09 10.22
CA VAL A 171 4.89 3.42 9.81
C VAL A 171 4.11 3.97 10.99
N ASP A 172 3.64 5.20 10.86
CA ASP A 172 2.65 5.79 11.76
C ASP A 172 1.27 5.18 11.42
N GLU A 173 0.78 4.33 12.32
CA GLU A 173 -0.46 3.58 12.13
C GLU A 173 -1.72 4.45 12.19
N GLU A 174 -1.65 5.63 12.81
CA GLU A 174 -2.77 6.56 12.88
C GLU A 174 -2.97 7.30 11.56
N LYS A 175 -1.86 7.69 10.91
CA LYS A 175 -1.87 8.35 9.60
C LYS A 175 -2.00 7.37 8.44
N CYS A 176 -1.70 6.08 8.65
CA CYS A 176 -1.67 5.10 7.59
C CYS A 176 -3.08 4.72 7.11
N ALA A 177 -3.44 5.16 5.93
CA ALA A 177 -4.70 4.82 5.26
C ALA A 177 -4.76 3.39 4.66
N GLY A 178 -3.66 2.63 4.70
CA GLY A 178 -3.60 1.27 4.12
C GLY A 178 -3.72 1.22 2.59
N CYS A 179 -3.38 2.29 1.89
CA CYS A 179 -3.53 2.39 0.42
C CYS A 179 -2.54 1.52 -0.39
N GLY A 180 -1.43 1.09 0.21
CA GLY A 180 -0.44 0.21 -0.44
C GLY A 180 0.54 0.90 -1.38
N ALA A 181 0.55 2.24 -1.51
CA ALA A 181 1.49 2.95 -2.38
C ALA A 181 2.96 2.65 -2.01
N CYS A 182 3.29 2.64 -0.71
CA CYS A 182 4.62 2.28 -0.21
C CYS A 182 5.02 0.82 -0.53
N ALA A 183 4.05 -0.11 -0.51
CA ALA A 183 4.30 -1.50 -0.87
C ALA A 183 4.60 -1.66 -2.36
N LYS A 184 3.90 -0.92 -3.22
CA LYS A 184 4.14 -0.89 -4.68
C LYS A 184 5.48 -0.23 -5.03
N ALA A 185 5.88 0.82 -4.30
CA ALA A 185 7.12 1.54 -4.52
C ALA A 185 8.37 0.75 -4.06
N CYS A 186 8.20 -0.26 -3.21
CA CYS A 186 9.33 -1.01 -2.68
C CYS A 186 9.82 -2.09 -3.67
N PRO A 187 11.02 -1.97 -4.27
CA PRO A 187 11.52 -2.93 -5.25
C PRO A 187 11.85 -4.30 -4.64
N ARG A 188 11.98 -4.38 -3.32
CA ARG A 188 12.24 -5.62 -2.57
C ARG A 188 11.01 -6.22 -1.89
N HIS A 189 9.84 -5.62 -2.09
CA HIS A 189 8.56 -6.11 -1.58
C HIS A 189 8.56 -6.41 -0.06
N ILE A 190 9.34 -5.64 0.71
CA ILE A 190 9.41 -5.81 2.18
C ILE A 190 8.27 -5.13 2.92
N ILE A 191 7.43 -4.37 2.24
CA ILE A 191 6.25 -3.72 2.82
C ILE A 191 5.00 -4.43 2.34
N GLU A 192 4.15 -4.84 3.26
CA GLU A 192 2.87 -5.48 2.94
C GLU A 192 1.74 -4.84 3.74
N LEU A 193 0.50 -4.98 3.26
CA LEU A 193 -0.68 -4.54 3.99
C LEU A 193 -1.20 -5.67 4.85
N ARG A 194 -1.38 -5.40 6.16
CA ARG A 194 -1.98 -6.33 7.11
C ARG A 194 -3.19 -5.72 7.78
N LYS A 195 -4.15 -6.57 8.15
CA LYS A 195 -5.30 -6.16 8.98
C LYS A 195 -4.79 -5.60 10.31
N LYS A 196 -5.41 -4.51 10.79
CA LYS A 196 -5.03 -3.91 12.09
C LYS A 196 -5.24 -4.86 13.27
N GLY A 197 -6.15 -5.82 13.15
CA GLY A 197 -6.49 -6.75 14.22
C GLY A 197 -7.12 -6.09 15.45
N PRO A 198 -7.58 -6.86 16.43
CA PRO A 198 -8.17 -6.33 17.65
C PRO A 198 -7.17 -5.46 18.43
N LYS A 199 -7.55 -4.22 18.73
CA LYS A 199 -6.69 -3.22 19.42
C LYS A 199 -5.36 -2.96 18.67
N GLY A 200 -5.34 -3.10 17.35
CA GLY A 200 -4.14 -2.92 16.53
C GLY A 200 -3.06 -4.00 16.69
N ARG A 201 -3.33 -5.10 17.41
CA ARG A 201 -2.35 -6.14 17.70
C ARG A 201 -2.02 -6.97 16.49
N ARG A 202 -0.72 -7.24 16.28
CA ARG A 202 -0.22 -8.06 15.18
C ARG A 202 0.99 -8.85 15.59
N VAL A 203 1.15 -10.01 14.96
CA VAL A 203 2.36 -10.84 15.03
C VAL A 203 2.79 -11.15 13.60
N TYR A 204 4.03 -10.86 13.26
CA TYR A 204 4.57 -11.13 11.92
C TYR A 204 6.08 -11.31 11.94
N VAL A 205 6.62 -11.81 10.82
CA VAL A 205 8.06 -12.00 10.62
C VAL A 205 8.64 -10.75 9.98
N GLN A 206 9.58 -10.10 10.65
CA GLN A 206 10.35 -8.96 10.13
C GLN A 206 11.58 -9.43 9.35
N CYS A 207 11.40 -10.34 8.41
CA CYS A 207 12.43 -10.81 7.50
C CYS A 207 11.77 -11.35 6.22
N VAL A 208 12.42 -11.11 5.09
CA VAL A 208 12.07 -11.64 3.77
C VAL A 208 13.28 -12.27 3.09
N ASN A 209 14.30 -12.66 3.85
CA ASN A 209 15.52 -13.26 3.30
C ASN A 209 15.30 -14.75 3.03
N HIS A 210 15.44 -15.15 1.76
CA HIS A 210 15.27 -16.54 1.29
C HIS A 210 16.57 -17.33 1.25
N ASP A 211 17.69 -16.78 1.68
CA ASP A 211 18.96 -17.49 1.79
C ASP A 211 18.88 -18.62 2.84
N LYS A 212 19.73 -19.61 2.67
CA LYS A 212 19.92 -20.66 3.70
C LYS A 212 20.27 -20.02 5.04
N GLY A 213 19.75 -20.55 6.13
CA GLY A 213 19.83 -19.95 7.46
C GLY A 213 21.22 -19.51 7.91
N ALA A 214 22.28 -20.23 7.57
CA ALA A 214 23.66 -19.82 7.86
C ALA A 214 24.09 -18.57 7.10
N VAL A 215 23.71 -18.45 5.83
CA VAL A 215 24.00 -17.28 4.98
C VAL A 215 23.18 -16.08 5.46
N ALA A 216 21.88 -16.29 5.68
CA ALA A 216 20.99 -15.26 6.19
C ALA A 216 21.49 -14.66 7.53
N LYS A 217 21.92 -15.52 8.47
CA LYS A 217 22.44 -15.09 9.76
C LYS A 217 23.78 -14.36 9.66
N LYS A 218 24.62 -14.72 8.69
CA LYS A 218 25.89 -13.98 8.43
C LYS A 218 25.62 -12.60 7.88
N ALA A 219 24.59 -12.46 7.04
CA ALA A 219 24.23 -11.19 6.43
C ALA A 219 23.47 -10.25 7.40
N CYS A 220 22.71 -10.81 8.36
CA CYS A 220 21.93 -10.04 9.32
C CYS A 220 21.72 -10.86 10.60
N SER A 221 22.15 -10.33 11.76
CA SER A 221 22.10 -11.05 13.04
C SER A 221 20.68 -11.41 13.51
N VAL A 222 19.66 -10.67 13.07
CA VAL A 222 18.24 -10.88 13.38
C VAL A 222 17.46 -11.52 12.23
N ALA A 223 18.13 -12.06 11.21
CA ALA A 223 17.48 -12.71 10.09
C ALA A 223 16.68 -13.96 10.51
N CYS A 224 15.59 -14.23 9.81
CA CYS A 224 14.94 -15.54 9.88
C CYS A 224 15.88 -16.61 9.27
N ILE A 225 16.07 -17.72 9.99
CA ILE A 225 16.94 -18.82 9.56
C ILE A 225 16.14 -20.06 9.12
N GLY A 226 14.83 -19.94 8.97
CA GLY A 226 13.97 -21.04 8.53
C GLY A 226 13.93 -22.25 9.47
N CYS A 227 14.27 -22.09 10.76
CA CYS A 227 14.48 -23.22 11.70
C CYS A 227 13.22 -24.01 12.10
N GLY A 228 12.02 -23.52 11.77
CA GLY A 228 10.76 -24.22 12.05
C GLY A 228 10.26 -24.19 13.49
N LYS A 229 10.98 -23.63 14.46
CA LYS A 229 10.55 -23.60 15.86
C LYS A 229 9.20 -22.89 16.04
N CYS A 230 9.01 -21.74 15.39
CA CYS A 230 7.77 -20.97 15.44
C CYS A 230 6.57 -21.75 14.86
N GLN A 231 6.78 -22.53 13.81
CA GLN A 231 5.75 -23.39 13.23
C GLN A 231 5.35 -24.51 14.18
N LYS A 232 6.33 -25.19 14.79
CA LYS A 232 6.08 -26.29 15.74
C LYS A 232 5.28 -25.89 16.97
N VAL A 233 5.46 -24.65 17.45
CA VAL A 233 4.77 -24.14 18.64
C VAL A 233 3.39 -23.54 18.30
N CYS A 234 3.08 -23.34 17.02
CA CYS A 234 1.83 -22.76 16.58
C CYS A 234 0.70 -23.79 16.58
N LYS A 235 -0.25 -23.65 17.53
CA LYS A 235 -1.42 -24.54 17.64
C LYS A 235 -2.52 -24.25 16.62
N PHE A 236 -2.37 -23.20 15.81
CA PHE A 236 -3.41 -22.71 14.89
C PHE A 236 -3.02 -22.87 13.42
N ASP A 237 -1.91 -23.57 13.14
CA ASP A 237 -1.35 -23.74 11.78
C ASP A 237 -1.26 -22.44 10.99
N ALA A 238 -0.97 -21.35 11.71
CA ALA A 238 -0.89 -20.00 11.16
C ALA A 238 0.52 -19.65 10.65
N ILE A 239 1.51 -20.55 10.78
CA ILE A 239 2.88 -20.28 10.38
C ILE A 239 3.32 -21.32 9.36
N ILE A 240 3.73 -20.84 8.21
CA ILE A 240 4.33 -21.64 7.14
C ILE A 240 5.79 -21.23 6.97
N ILE A 241 6.60 -22.16 6.49
CA ILE A 241 8.00 -21.88 6.11
C ILE A 241 8.13 -22.21 4.65
N GLU A 242 8.42 -21.18 3.87
CA GLU A 242 8.65 -21.27 2.43
C GLU A 242 9.98 -20.59 2.11
N ASP A 243 10.77 -21.19 1.24
CA ASP A 243 12.05 -20.65 0.79
C ASP A 243 12.94 -20.12 1.95
N ASN A 244 13.11 -20.93 3.00
CA ASN A 244 13.91 -20.64 4.20
C ASN A 244 13.42 -19.46 5.06
N VAL A 245 12.24 -18.88 4.81
CA VAL A 245 11.68 -17.82 5.63
C VAL A 245 10.31 -18.21 6.17
N ALA A 246 10.05 -17.84 7.42
CA ALA A 246 8.74 -18.05 8.03
C ALA A 246 7.76 -16.93 7.61
N TYR A 247 6.50 -17.32 7.41
CA TYR A 247 5.41 -16.38 7.16
C TYR A 247 4.26 -16.67 8.13
N VAL A 248 3.66 -15.62 8.69
CA VAL A 248 2.50 -15.73 9.57
C VAL A 248 1.25 -15.35 8.79
N ASP A 249 0.35 -16.31 8.58
CA ASP A 249 -0.98 -16.06 8.06
C ASP A 249 -1.84 -15.34 9.12
N PHE A 250 -2.12 -14.09 8.87
CA PHE A 250 -2.88 -13.24 9.81
C PHE A 250 -4.36 -13.62 9.92
N ASN A 251 -4.94 -14.36 8.96
CA ASN A 251 -6.32 -14.84 9.05
C ASN A 251 -6.44 -16.02 10.04
N LYS A 252 -5.39 -16.86 10.14
CA LYS A 252 -5.32 -18.00 11.06
C LYS A 252 -4.75 -17.61 12.43
N CYS A 253 -3.91 -16.56 12.48
CA CYS A 253 -3.19 -16.16 13.68
C CYS A 253 -4.12 -15.65 14.78
N ARG A 254 -4.07 -16.29 15.96
CA ARG A 254 -4.81 -15.88 17.16
C ARG A 254 -4.02 -14.95 18.09
N MET A 255 -2.87 -14.44 17.64
CA MET A 255 -2.04 -13.47 18.37
C MET A 255 -1.63 -13.91 19.78
N CYS A 256 -1.39 -15.20 19.99
CA CYS A 256 -0.99 -15.78 21.29
C CYS A 256 0.47 -15.51 21.68
N THR A 257 1.30 -14.98 20.79
CA THR A 257 2.72 -14.60 20.93
C THR A 257 3.74 -15.72 21.20
N LYS A 258 3.35 -16.95 21.42
CA LYS A 258 4.27 -18.08 21.73
C LYS A 258 5.41 -18.25 20.72
N CYS A 259 5.12 -18.04 19.43
CA CYS A 259 6.11 -18.11 18.37
C CYS A 259 7.18 -17.01 18.45
N VAL A 260 6.85 -15.85 19.04
CA VAL A 260 7.79 -14.74 19.25
C VAL A 260 8.81 -15.13 20.32
N ASP A 261 8.33 -15.70 21.43
CA ASP A 261 9.17 -16.11 22.56
C ASP A 261 10.11 -17.27 22.18
N GLU A 262 9.71 -18.13 21.24
CA GLU A 262 10.50 -19.26 20.73
C GLU A 262 11.47 -18.91 19.60
N CYS A 263 11.43 -17.67 19.08
CA CYS A 263 12.26 -17.29 17.95
C CYS A 263 13.72 -17.03 18.38
N PRO A 264 14.70 -17.85 17.93
CA PRO A 264 16.08 -17.73 18.41
C PRO A 264 16.84 -16.51 17.87
N THR A 265 16.33 -15.89 16.80
CA THR A 265 16.94 -14.70 16.18
C THR A 265 16.14 -13.43 16.40
N GLY A 266 14.97 -13.49 17.03
CA GLY A 266 14.10 -12.34 17.19
C GLY A 266 13.44 -11.84 15.89
N ALA A 267 13.46 -12.67 14.83
CA ALA A 267 12.84 -12.30 13.55
C ALA A 267 11.32 -12.18 13.60
N LEU A 268 10.67 -12.77 14.59
CA LEU A 268 9.23 -12.63 14.85
C LEU A 268 8.99 -11.50 15.87
N VAL A 269 8.04 -10.65 15.55
CA VAL A 269 7.71 -9.49 16.40
C VAL A 269 6.22 -9.46 16.73
N LYS A 270 5.93 -8.85 17.87
CA LYS A 270 4.59 -8.54 18.34
C LYS A 270 4.43 -7.02 18.44
N VAL A 271 3.38 -6.47 17.86
CA VAL A 271 3.11 -5.02 17.81
C VAL A 271 1.80 -4.74 18.57
N ASN A 272 1.79 -3.64 19.32
CA ASN A 272 0.65 -3.16 20.13
C ASN A 272 0.17 -4.15 21.22
N PHE A 273 1.08 -4.97 21.73
CA PHE A 273 0.78 -5.79 22.91
C PHE A 273 1.15 -5.03 24.20
N PRO A 274 0.39 -5.21 25.29
CA PRO A 274 0.76 -4.63 26.56
C PRO A 274 2.11 -5.19 27.01
N VAL A 275 2.99 -4.30 27.44
CA VAL A 275 4.26 -4.67 28.06
C VAL A 275 3.92 -5.31 29.40
N LYS A 276 4.20 -6.59 29.58
CA LYS A 276 4.18 -7.19 30.91
C LYS A 276 5.26 -6.48 31.73
N LYS A 277 4.86 -5.68 32.75
CA LYS A 277 5.81 -5.26 33.78
C LYS A 277 6.37 -6.57 34.37
N LYS A 278 7.69 -6.77 34.27
CA LYS A 278 8.36 -7.74 35.11
C LYS A 278 8.21 -7.17 36.51
N GLU A 279 7.46 -7.87 37.35
CA GLU A 279 7.57 -7.68 38.80
C GLU A 279 9.01 -8.08 39.16
N GLU A 280 9.77 -7.10 39.66
CA GLU A 280 11.09 -7.32 40.28
C GLU A 280 10.91 -8.07 41.59
#